data_32d31a592822b7cd63889ca73c5f7604
#
_entry.id   32d31a592822b7cd63889ca73c5f7604
#
_cell.length_a   1.000
_cell.length_b   1.000
_cell.length_c   1.000
_cell.angle_alpha   90.00
_cell.angle_beta   90.00
_cell.angle_gamma   90.00
#
_symmetry.space_group_name_H-M   'P 1'
#
loop_
_entity.id
_entity.type
_entity.pdbx_description
1 polymer ?
#
loop_
_entity_poly.entity_id
_entity_poly.type
_entity_poly.pdbx_seq_one_letter_code
_entity_poly.pdbx_strand_id
1 'polypeptide(L)'
;MLPISPGFADEFDGPDLDRSVWLPHYLPAWSSRAATAAAYELRDGCLHLSIPADQGLWLPGEHEPPLRVSGIQSGNFSGPVGSTVGQQPWRAGAVVCEEQETFWGWTPDHGRLEMRARAQLTPRSMAAWWLVGLEDVPERCAEICVFEVFGDAVEPGTSAAVGMGLHAFRDPDAPEDFAASGCRSTSRSSTPTPSTGPPSGRSSPSTAPSSGAAPARRPTRCS
;
A
#
# COMPACT_ATOMS: atom_id res chain seq x y z
N MET A 1 27.32 -18.41 5.00
CA MET A 1 26.26 -17.62 5.64
C MET A 1 26.42 -16.21 5.09
N LEU A 2 25.53 -15.77 4.24
CA LEU A 2 25.56 -14.40 3.70
C LEU A 2 25.29 -13.42 4.83
N PRO A 3 25.91 -12.25 4.88
CA PRO A 3 25.62 -11.25 5.89
C PRO A 3 24.14 -10.87 5.80
N ILE A 4 23.44 -10.89 6.91
CA ILE A 4 22.09 -10.38 7.01
C ILE A 4 22.21 -8.87 6.76
N SER A 5 21.64 -8.37 5.68
CA SER A 5 21.51 -6.92 5.47
C SER A 5 20.83 -6.30 6.69
N PRO A 6 21.26 -5.12 7.16
CA PRO A 6 20.55 -4.45 8.23
C PRO A 6 19.08 -4.33 7.86
N GLY A 7 18.19 -4.75 8.76
CA GLY A 7 16.76 -4.76 8.50
C GLY A 7 16.27 -3.33 8.20
N PHE A 8 15.48 -3.19 7.13
CA PHE A 8 14.71 -1.98 6.87
C PHE A 8 13.40 -2.05 7.65
N ALA A 9 13.00 -0.95 8.24
CA ALA A 9 11.67 -0.78 8.86
C ALA A 9 11.21 0.66 8.65
N ASP A 10 9.95 0.82 8.29
CA ASP A 10 9.30 2.12 8.23
C ASP A 10 8.01 2.04 9.06
N GLU A 11 7.97 2.79 10.14
CA GLU A 11 6.81 2.88 11.03
C GLU A 11 5.91 4.06 10.64
N PHE A 12 6.26 4.79 9.58
CA PHE A 12 5.51 5.94 9.06
C PHE A 12 5.18 7.01 10.11
N ASP A 13 6.11 7.25 11.03
CA ASP A 13 5.98 8.21 12.13
C ASP A 13 6.58 9.59 11.82
N GLY A 14 7.16 9.75 10.63
CA GLY A 14 7.70 11.00 10.11
C GLY A 14 6.61 11.99 9.68
N PRO A 15 6.99 13.23 9.38
CA PRO A 15 6.05 14.26 8.89
C PRO A 15 5.64 14.04 7.42
N ASP A 16 6.42 13.29 6.65
CA ASP A 16 6.17 12.89 5.25
C ASP A 16 6.89 11.57 4.97
N LEU A 17 6.61 10.96 3.80
CA LEU A 17 7.32 9.78 3.32
C LEU A 17 8.81 10.08 3.14
N ASP A 18 9.65 9.13 3.52
CA ASP A 18 11.06 9.16 3.14
C ASP A 18 11.19 8.98 1.61
N ARG A 19 11.46 10.09 0.93
CA ARG A 19 11.58 10.14 -0.54
C ARG A 19 12.84 9.47 -1.07
N SER A 20 13.77 9.10 -0.22
CA SER A 20 14.90 8.25 -0.60
C SER A 20 14.52 6.78 -0.69
N VAL A 21 13.38 6.40 -0.10
CA VAL A 21 12.85 5.04 -0.06
C VAL A 21 11.58 4.89 -0.90
N TRP A 22 10.68 5.88 -0.85
CA TRP A 22 9.34 5.78 -1.41
C TRP A 22 9.06 6.80 -2.51
N LEU A 23 8.57 6.31 -3.63
CA LEU A 23 7.99 7.09 -4.71
C LEU A 23 6.46 6.98 -4.63
N PRO A 24 5.71 8.08 -4.30
CA PRO A 24 4.25 8.05 -4.17
C PRO A 24 3.55 8.22 -5.51
N HIS A 25 3.82 7.31 -6.43
CA HIS A 25 3.20 7.22 -7.73
C HIS A 25 2.99 5.75 -8.09
N TYR A 26 1.95 5.44 -8.85
CA TYR A 26 1.66 4.10 -9.34
C TYR A 26 2.02 3.98 -10.82
N LEU A 27 3.14 3.32 -11.14
CA LEU A 27 3.58 3.04 -12.51
C LEU A 27 3.45 4.26 -13.44
N PRO A 28 4.10 5.38 -13.12
CA PRO A 28 3.88 6.66 -13.80
C PRO A 28 4.30 6.68 -15.26
N ALA A 29 5.22 5.80 -15.66
CA ALA A 29 5.73 5.75 -17.03
C ALA A 29 4.64 5.57 -18.10
N TRP A 30 3.61 4.79 -17.80
CA TRP A 30 2.54 4.48 -18.74
C TRP A 30 1.48 5.58 -18.85
N SER A 31 1.50 6.55 -17.95
CA SER A 31 0.56 7.68 -17.89
C SER A 31 1.31 8.98 -17.63
N SER A 32 1.30 9.48 -16.40
CA SER A 32 2.11 10.61 -15.95
C SER A 32 2.25 10.60 -14.42
N ARG A 33 3.25 11.30 -13.89
CA ARG A 33 3.35 11.53 -12.45
C ARG A 33 2.13 12.24 -11.89
N ALA A 34 1.56 13.18 -12.64
CA ALA A 34 0.37 13.92 -12.21
C ALA A 34 -0.86 13.01 -12.08
N ALA A 35 -1.09 12.11 -13.05
CA ALA A 35 -2.24 11.21 -13.04
C ALA A 35 -2.10 10.04 -12.05
N THR A 36 -0.88 9.71 -11.64
CA THR A 36 -0.57 8.56 -10.79
C THR A 36 -0.14 8.92 -9.38
N ALA A 37 -0.18 10.22 -9.04
CA ALA A 37 0.15 10.67 -7.70
C ALA A 37 -0.74 9.99 -6.66
N ALA A 38 -0.12 9.41 -5.64
CA ALA A 38 -0.84 8.77 -4.55
C ALA A 38 -1.58 9.82 -3.70
N ALA A 39 -2.82 9.53 -3.36
CA ALA A 39 -3.51 10.23 -2.28
C ALA A 39 -3.18 9.51 -0.97
N TYR A 40 -2.32 10.12 -0.16
CA TYR A 40 -1.87 9.52 1.10
C TYR A 40 -1.80 10.54 2.24
N GLU A 41 -1.79 10.01 3.45
CA GLU A 41 -1.60 10.74 4.70
C GLU A 41 -0.79 9.89 5.66
N LEU A 42 0.18 10.50 6.35
CA LEU A 42 0.85 9.88 7.51
C LEU A 42 0.18 10.36 8.78
N ARG A 43 -0.39 9.45 9.54
CA ARG A 43 -1.00 9.75 10.84
C ARG A 43 -1.05 8.52 11.73
N ASP A 44 -0.93 8.74 13.02
CA ASP A 44 -0.99 7.68 14.04
C ASP A 44 0.06 6.56 13.83
N GLY A 45 1.24 6.89 13.26
CA GLY A 45 2.27 5.91 12.91
C GLY A 45 1.81 4.95 11.81
N CYS A 46 1.05 5.43 10.85
CA CYS A 46 0.54 4.64 9.73
C CYS A 46 0.55 5.44 8.43
N LEU A 47 0.84 4.75 7.34
CA LEU A 47 0.55 5.22 6.01
C LEU A 47 -0.92 4.91 5.67
N HIS A 48 -1.68 5.95 5.35
CA HIS A 48 -3.05 5.85 4.86
C HIS A 48 -3.07 6.14 3.37
N LEU A 49 -3.31 5.14 2.55
CA LEU A 49 -3.56 5.30 1.11
C LEU A 49 -5.07 5.35 0.87
N SER A 50 -5.50 6.22 -0.02
CA SER A 50 -6.91 6.36 -0.40
C SER A 50 -7.05 6.61 -1.89
N ILE A 51 -8.25 6.38 -2.43
CA ILE A 51 -8.66 6.78 -3.77
C ILE A 51 -9.87 7.71 -3.60
N PRO A 52 -9.67 9.02 -3.48
CA PRO A 52 -10.77 9.97 -3.33
C PRO A 52 -11.61 10.03 -4.61
N ALA A 53 -12.83 10.54 -4.50
CA ALA A 53 -13.79 10.57 -5.61
C ALA A 53 -13.32 11.41 -6.81
N ASP A 54 -12.48 12.42 -6.57
CA ASP A 54 -11.87 13.31 -7.54
C ASP A 54 -10.50 12.86 -8.05
N GLN A 55 -10.01 11.69 -7.59
CA GLN A 55 -8.77 11.09 -8.12
C GLN A 55 -8.86 10.96 -9.64
N GLY A 56 -7.82 11.41 -10.35
CA GLY A 56 -7.72 11.29 -11.80
C GLY A 56 -7.74 9.85 -12.29
N LEU A 57 -8.03 9.65 -13.57
CA LEU A 57 -7.92 8.35 -14.20
C LEU A 57 -6.47 8.04 -14.53
N TRP A 58 -6.03 6.80 -14.29
CA TRP A 58 -4.68 6.37 -14.63
C TRP A 58 -4.43 6.40 -16.14
N LEU A 59 -5.28 5.74 -16.90
CA LEU A 59 -5.21 5.58 -18.35
C LEU A 59 -6.60 5.86 -18.94
N PRO A 60 -6.95 7.12 -19.21
CA PRO A 60 -8.27 7.48 -19.72
C PRO A 60 -8.59 6.77 -21.05
N GLY A 61 -9.72 6.05 -21.09
CA GLY A 61 -10.20 5.35 -22.27
C GLY A 61 -9.62 3.94 -22.48
N GLU A 62 -8.68 3.50 -21.64
CA GLU A 62 -8.02 2.19 -21.79
C GLU A 62 -8.63 1.09 -20.90
N HIS A 63 -9.42 1.46 -19.91
CA HIS A 63 -10.05 0.52 -18.98
C HIS A 63 -11.56 0.71 -18.91
N GLU A 64 -12.29 -0.40 -18.85
CA GLU A 64 -13.73 -0.43 -18.61
C GLU A 64 -14.05 -1.42 -17.48
N PRO A 65 -14.51 -0.95 -16.33
CA PRO A 65 -14.74 0.46 -15.96
C PRO A 65 -13.44 1.27 -15.86
N PRO A 66 -13.53 2.62 -15.90
CA PRO A 66 -12.37 3.49 -15.79
C PRO A 66 -11.60 3.27 -14.48
N LEU A 67 -10.27 3.23 -14.55
CA LEU A 67 -9.41 2.87 -13.43
C LEU A 67 -8.78 4.12 -12.77
N ARG A 68 -8.85 4.18 -11.45
CA ARG A 68 -8.13 5.11 -10.59
C ARG A 68 -7.15 4.34 -9.72
N VAL A 69 -5.99 4.94 -9.49
CA VAL A 69 -4.90 4.31 -8.75
C VAL A 69 -4.39 5.20 -7.63
N SER A 70 -3.89 4.61 -6.58
CA SER A 70 -3.15 5.27 -5.52
C SER A 70 -2.21 4.23 -4.92
N GLY A 71 -0.92 4.49 -4.96
CA GLY A 71 0.08 3.55 -4.47
C GLY A 71 1.43 4.22 -4.25
N ILE A 72 2.26 3.60 -3.43
CA ILE A 72 3.67 3.95 -3.29
C ILE A 72 4.51 2.78 -3.80
N GLN A 73 5.68 3.08 -4.33
CA GLN A 73 6.64 2.07 -4.77
C GLN A 73 8.05 2.46 -4.35
N SER A 74 8.91 1.47 -4.14
CA SER A 74 10.29 1.67 -3.68
C SER A 74 11.33 1.46 -4.78
N GLY A 75 10.87 1.27 -6.01
CA GLY A 75 11.70 1.22 -7.20
C GLY A 75 10.92 1.71 -8.41
N ASN A 76 11.60 2.28 -9.40
CA ASN A 76 10.97 2.75 -10.62
C ASN A 76 11.95 2.74 -11.79
N PHE A 77 11.49 2.32 -12.95
CA PHE A 77 12.27 2.31 -14.18
C PHE A 77 11.37 2.51 -15.40
N SER A 78 11.84 3.28 -16.36
CA SER A 78 11.29 3.30 -17.70
C SER A 78 12.38 3.58 -18.75
N GLY A 79 12.14 3.14 -19.98
CA GLY A 79 12.82 3.64 -21.14
C GLY A 79 12.31 5.02 -21.56
N PRO A 80 12.81 5.56 -22.67
CA PRO A 80 12.40 6.86 -23.18
C PRO A 80 10.94 6.87 -23.65
N VAL A 81 10.35 8.06 -23.74
CA VAL A 81 8.99 8.26 -24.27
C VAL A 81 8.83 7.59 -25.62
N GLY A 82 7.74 6.84 -25.79
CA GLY A 82 7.42 6.07 -27.00
C GLY A 82 8.06 4.67 -27.05
N SER A 83 8.95 4.31 -26.11
CA SER A 83 9.46 2.93 -25.99
C SER A 83 8.43 2.02 -25.31
N THR A 84 8.63 0.71 -25.49
CA THR A 84 7.82 -0.32 -24.78
C THR A 84 8.53 -0.87 -23.55
N VAL A 85 9.64 -0.25 -23.13
CA VAL A 85 10.48 -0.69 -22.02
C VAL A 85 10.07 0.08 -20.76
N GLY A 86 9.67 -0.62 -19.73
CA GLY A 86 9.28 -0.05 -18.45
C GLY A 86 8.69 -1.10 -17.53
N GLN A 87 8.59 -0.74 -16.26
CA GLN A 87 8.13 -1.61 -15.19
C GLN A 87 6.64 -1.95 -15.37
N GLN A 88 6.30 -3.23 -15.34
CA GLN A 88 4.92 -3.75 -15.38
C GLN A 88 4.04 -3.11 -16.47
N PRO A 89 4.32 -3.34 -17.75
CA PRO A 89 3.45 -2.85 -18.81
C PRO A 89 2.04 -3.47 -18.66
N TRP A 90 1.04 -2.61 -18.58
CA TRP A 90 -0.35 -3.01 -18.33
C TRP A 90 -1.01 -3.79 -19.48
N ARG A 91 -0.40 -3.78 -20.67
CA ARG A 91 -0.73 -4.63 -21.82
C ARG A 91 0.46 -4.75 -22.76
N ALA A 92 0.39 -5.76 -23.63
CA ALA A 92 1.32 -5.88 -24.73
C ALA A 92 1.26 -4.63 -25.64
N GLY A 93 2.43 -4.07 -25.99
CA GLY A 93 2.53 -2.88 -26.81
C GLY A 93 2.17 -1.55 -26.10
N ALA A 94 2.02 -1.54 -24.78
CA ALA A 94 1.99 -0.30 -24.03
C ALA A 94 3.26 0.51 -24.30
N VAL A 95 3.13 1.83 -24.40
CA VAL A 95 4.26 2.73 -24.65
C VAL A 95 4.43 3.71 -23.49
N VAL A 96 5.67 4.03 -23.20
CA VAL A 96 6.03 5.05 -22.19
C VAL A 96 5.50 6.39 -22.62
N CYS A 97 4.63 6.98 -21.81
CA CYS A 97 4.04 8.31 -22.03
C CYS A 97 4.86 9.41 -21.34
N GLU A 98 5.46 9.09 -20.20
CA GLU A 98 6.33 9.99 -19.45
C GLU A 98 7.57 9.23 -18.98
N GLU A 99 8.74 9.61 -19.49
CA GLU A 99 10.01 9.01 -19.07
C GLU A 99 10.27 9.26 -17.59
N GLN A 100 10.71 8.22 -16.90
CA GLN A 100 10.99 8.28 -15.47
C GLN A 100 12.49 8.13 -15.22
N GLU A 101 12.99 8.92 -14.29
CA GLU A 101 14.31 8.66 -13.72
C GLU A 101 14.31 7.30 -13.02
N THR A 102 15.36 6.52 -13.21
CA THR A 102 15.54 5.26 -12.48
C THR A 102 15.66 5.56 -11.00
N PHE A 103 14.83 4.91 -10.20
CA PHE A 103 14.78 5.07 -8.75
C PHE A 103 15.03 3.74 -8.06
N TRP A 104 16.07 3.72 -7.23
CA TRP A 104 16.47 2.61 -6.39
C TRP A 104 16.32 3.04 -4.92
N GLY A 105 15.12 2.95 -4.40
CA GLY A 105 14.85 3.15 -2.99
C GLY A 105 15.21 1.87 -2.20
N TRP A 106 14.23 1.27 -1.54
CA TRP A 106 14.44 -0.02 -0.91
C TRP A 106 14.06 -1.15 -1.88
N THR A 107 15.06 -1.80 -2.45
CA THR A 107 14.91 -2.86 -3.46
C THR A 107 15.66 -4.12 -3.02
N PRO A 108 15.08 -4.90 -2.07
CA PRO A 108 15.72 -6.10 -1.57
C PRO A 108 15.73 -7.21 -2.63
N ASP A 109 16.79 -8.01 -2.63
CA ASP A 109 16.92 -9.21 -3.47
C ASP A 109 16.58 -10.50 -2.71
N HIS A 110 16.60 -10.46 -1.39
CA HIS A 110 16.22 -11.58 -0.52
C HIS A 110 15.94 -11.09 0.91
N GLY A 111 15.25 -11.90 1.69
CA GLY A 111 15.00 -11.61 3.09
C GLY A 111 13.58 -11.99 3.54
N ARG A 112 13.26 -11.63 4.76
CA ARG A 112 11.91 -11.71 5.29
C ARG A 112 11.28 -10.32 5.23
N LEU A 113 10.12 -10.24 4.62
CA LEU A 113 9.30 -9.03 4.57
C LEU A 113 8.07 -9.23 5.46
N GLU A 114 7.72 -8.18 6.18
CA GLU A 114 6.56 -8.18 7.05
C GLU A 114 5.85 -6.82 6.92
N MET A 115 4.55 -6.86 6.74
CA MET A 115 3.72 -5.67 6.75
C MET A 115 2.48 -5.92 7.61
N ARG A 116 2.13 -4.93 8.42
CA ARG A 116 0.84 -4.89 9.09
C ARG A 116 -0.06 -3.91 8.36
N ALA A 117 -1.16 -4.40 7.83
CA ALA A 117 -2.08 -3.59 7.03
C ALA A 117 -3.53 -3.84 7.39
N ARG A 118 -4.36 -2.88 7.04
CA ARG A 118 -5.81 -2.96 7.06
C ARG A 118 -6.35 -2.30 5.80
N ALA A 119 -7.32 -2.92 5.15
CA ALA A 119 -8.01 -2.35 3.99
C ALA A 119 -9.51 -2.21 4.25
N GLN A 120 -10.08 -1.12 3.73
CA GLN A 120 -11.53 -0.95 3.62
C GLN A 120 -11.84 -0.86 2.12
N LEU A 121 -12.46 -1.91 1.61
CA LEU A 121 -12.71 -2.07 0.18
C LEU A 121 -14.19 -1.94 -0.15
N THR A 122 -14.47 -1.31 -1.28
CA THR A 122 -15.77 -1.38 -1.94
C THR A 122 -15.74 -2.51 -2.98
N PRO A 123 -16.89 -3.03 -3.46
CA PRO A 123 -16.89 -4.10 -4.48
C PRO A 123 -16.15 -3.76 -5.78
N ARG A 124 -15.79 -2.48 -5.99
CA ARG A 124 -15.06 -2.01 -7.18
C ARG A 124 -13.64 -1.57 -6.89
N SER A 125 -13.09 -1.93 -5.74
CA SER A 125 -11.74 -1.58 -5.34
C SER A 125 -10.92 -2.81 -5.01
N MET A 126 -9.60 -2.64 -5.06
CA MET A 126 -8.61 -3.67 -4.75
C MET A 126 -7.55 -3.07 -3.85
N ALA A 127 -6.98 -3.88 -2.98
CA ALA A 127 -5.74 -3.57 -2.27
C ALA A 127 -4.75 -4.71 -2.50
N ALA A 128 -3.49 -4.34 -2.72
CA ALA A 128 -2.45 -5.32 -2.96
C ALA A 128 -1.10 -4.87 -2.42
N TRP A 129 -0.22 -5.84 -2.22
CA TRP A 129 1.20 -5.65 -2.00
C TRP A 129 1.98 -6.64 -2.86
N TRP A 130 2.77 -6.10 -3.78
CA TRP A 130 3.57 -6.87 -4.72
C TRP A 130 5.05 -6.52 -4.58
N LEU A 131 5.89 -7.51 -4.79
CA LEU A 131 7.31 -7.35 -5.05
C LEU A 131 7.51 -7.69 -6.51
N VAL A 132 7.85 -6.70 -7.30
CA VAL A 132 7.92 -6.84 -8.75
C VAL A 132 9.33 -6.56 -9.26
N GLY A 133 9.71 -7.22 -10.32
CA GLY A 133 10.96 -6.90 -11.00
C GLY A 133 10.98 -5.44 -11.46
N LEU A 134 12.15 -4.82 -11.44
CA LEU A 134 12.29 -3.44 -11.89
C LEU A 134 12.19 -3.33 -13.43
N GLU A 135 12.41 -4.43 -14.13
CA GLU A 135 12.36 -4.55 -15.61
C GLU A 135 13.34 -3.62 -16.35
N ASP A 136 14.46 -3.30 -15.71
CA ASP A 136 15.63 -2.74 -16.35
C ASP A 136 16.19 -3.68 -17.42
N VAL A 137 15.94 -4.97 -17.25
CA VAL A 137 16.00 -6.04 -18.25
C VAL A 137 14.57 -6.60 -18.36
N PRO A 138 13.92 -6.58 -19.55
CA PRO A 138 12.50 -6.91 -19.71
C PRO A 138 12.09 -8.29 -19.19
N GLU A 139 13.00 -9.24 -19.16
CA GLU A 139 12.76 -10.60 -18.66
C GLU A 139 12.76 -10.67 -17.12
N ARG A 140 13.33 -9.68 -16.42
CA ARG A 140 13.31 -9.58 -14.97
C ARG A 140 12.01 -8.95 -14.48
N CYS A 141 10.89 -9.60 -14.80
CA CYS A 141 9.54 -9.09 -14.61
C CYS A 141 8.67 -9.94 -13.70
N ALA A 142 9.22 -11.01 -13.12
CA ALA A 142 8.48 -11.84 -12.19
C ALA A 142 7.98 -11.04 -10.98
N GLU A 143 6.87 -11.48 -10.42
CA GLU A 143 6.22 -10.83 -9.27
C GLU A 143 6.01 -11.85 -8.16
N ILE A 144 6.28 -11.41 -6.94
CA ILE A 144 5.74 -12.06 -5.73
C ILE A 144 4.53 -11.25 -5.29
N CYS A 145 3.33 -11.79 -5.53
CA CYS A 145 2.12 -11.27 -4.94
C CYS A 145 2.06 -11.67 -3.46
N VAL A 146 2.40 -10.73 -2.57
CA VAL A 146 2.37 -10.97 -1.12
C VAL A 146 0.93 -11.05 -0.66
N PHE A 147 0.08 -10.16 -1.14
CA PHE A 147 -1.37 -10.30 -1.08
C PHE A 147 -2.05 -9.45 -2.16
N GLU A 148 -3.22 -9.90 -2.55
CA GLU A 148 -4.15 -9.20 -3.42
C GLU A 148 -5.58 -9.50 -2.98
N VAL A 149 -6.38 -8.46 -2.74
CA VAL A 149 -7.75 -8.59 -2.31
C VAL A 149 -8.66 -7.71 -3.16
N PHE A 150 -9.57 -8.32 -3.88
CA PHE A 150 -10.64 -7.63 -4.59
C PHE A 150 -11.84 -7.42 -3.67
N GLY A 151 -12.44 -6.25 -3.71
CA GLY A 151 -13.51 -5.89 -2.80
C GLY A 151 -14.81 -6.65 -3.02
N ASP A 152 -15.06 -7.20 -4.22
CA ASP A 152 -16.19 -8.09 -4.51
C ASP A 152 -15.99 -9.51 -3.95
N ALA A 153 -14.76 -9.87 -3.60
CA ALA A 153 -14.42 -11.12 -2.91
C ALA A 153 -14.39 -10.98 -1.38
N VAL A 154 -14.86 -9.85 -0.85
CA VAL A 154 -14.93 -9.59 0.60
C VAL A 154 -16.34 -9.80 1.12
N GLU A 155 -16.49 -10.67 2.11
CA GLU A 155 -17.69 -10.82 2.93
C GLU A 155 -17.51 -10.04 4.23
N PRO A 156 -18.13 -8.88 4.40
CA PRO A 156 -17.90 -8.00 5.55
C PRO A 156 -18.08 -8.73 6.88
N GLY A 157 -17.08 -8.61 7.77
CA GLY A 157 -17.08 -9.22 9.09
C GLY A 157 -16.89 -10.74 9.12
N THR A 158 -16.73 -11.39 7.98
CA THR A 158 -16.67 -12.86 7.87
C THR A 158 -15.34 -13.33 7.26
N SER A 159 -15.11 -13.00 5.98
CA SER A 159 -13.99 -13.55 5.22
C SER A 159 -13.62 -12.67 4.01
N ALA A 160 -12.48 -12.97 3.42
CA ALA A 160 -12.09 -12.47 2.11
C ALA A 160 -11.32 -13.57 1.36
N ALA A 161 -11.44 -13.60 0.04
CA ALA A 161 -10.48 -14.32 -0.78
C ALA A 161 -9.22 -13.46 -0.93
N VAL A 162 -8.07 -14.02 -0.57
CA VAL A 162 -6.77 -13.36 -0.66
C VAL A 162 -5.93 -14.11 -1.67
N GLY A 163 -5.59 -13.44 -2.77
CA GLY A 163 -4.63 -13.93 -3.74
C GLY A 163 -3.21 -13.77 -3.22
N MET A 164 -2.37 -14.75 -3.44
CA MET A 164 -0.93 -14.72 -3.16
C MET A 164 -0.19 -15.76 -3.98
N GLY A 165 1.09 -15.52 -4.22
CA GLY A 165 1.90 -16.45 -4.99
C GLY A 165 2.89 -15.76 -5.91
N LEU A 166 3.19 -16.41 -7.00
CA LEU A 166 4.19 -15.99 -7.98
C LEU A 166 3.54 -15.83 -9.35
N HIS A 167 3.86 -14.74 -10.05
CA HIS A 167 3.58 -14.55 -11.46
C HIS A 167 4.89 -14.49 -12.23
N ALA A 168 5.05 -15.38 -13.18
CA ALA A 168 6.24 -15.43 -14.03
C ALA A 168 6.25 -14.31 -15.07
N PHE A 169 5.07 -13.92 -15.60
CA PHE A 169 4.93 -13.01 -16.74
C PHE A 169 5.85 -13.43 -17.93
N ARG A 170 6.93 -12.70 -18.16
CA ARG A 170 7.89 -12.96 -19.23
C ARG A 170 9.23 -13.51 -18.73
N ASP A 171 9.37 -13.72 -17.42
CA ASP A 171 10.58 -14.27 -16.82
C ASP A 171 10.62 -15.79 -17.06
N PRO A 172 11.57 -16.31 -17.86
CA PRO A 172 11.64 -17.72 -18.18
C PRO A 172 12.12 -18.60 -17.03
N ASP A 173 12.73 -17.99 -16.02
CA ASP A 173 13.31 -18.70 -14.86
C ASP A 173 12.37 -18.73 -13.66
N ALA A 174 11.28 -17.96 -13.69
CA ALA A 174 10.31 -17.90 -12.62
C ALA A 174 9.14 -18.89 -12.85
N PRO A 175 8.65 -19.57 -11.79
CA PRO A 175 7.45 -20.38 -11.88
C PRO A 175 6.19 -19.52 -11.85
N GLU A 176 5.13 -19.98 -12.49
CA GLU A 176 3.77 -19.48 -12.27
C GLU A 176 3.13 -20.30 -11.14
N ASP A 177 2.84 -19.69 -10.02
CA ASP A 177 2.23 -20.35 -8.86
C ASP A 177 1.39 -19.35 -8.05
N PHE A 178 0.23 -18.99 -8.58
CA PHE A 178 -0.67 -18.04 -7.93
C PHE A 178 -2.00 -18.71 -7.57
N ALA A 179 -2.50 -18.45 -6.37
CA ALA A 179 -3.78 -18.95 -5.90
C ALA A 179 -4.48 -17.96 -4.96
N ALA A 180 -5.80 -17.91 -5.05
CA ALA A 180 -6.62 -17.19 -4.08
C ALA A 180 -7.17 -18.17 -3.03
N SER A 181 -6.98 -17.84 -1.76
CA SER A 181 -7.44 -18.64 -0.62
C SER A 181 -8.36 -17.83 0.28
N GLY A 182 -9.40 -18.47 0.82
CA GLY A 182 -10.30 -17.85 1.79
C GLY A 182 -9.63 -17.60 3.14
N CYS A 183 -9.54 -16.34 3.55
CA CYS A 183 -9.07 -15.93 4.88
C CYS A 183 -10.24 -15.42 5.71
N ARG A 184 -10.32 -15.81 6.99
CA ARG A 184 -11.34 -15.30 7.90
C ARG A 184 -10.99 -13.89 8.35
N SER A 185 -11.96 -13.00 8.35
CA SER A 185 -11.81 -11.66 8.90
C SER A 185 -11.60 -11.71 10.41
N THR A 186 -10.56 -11.04 10.92
CA THR A 186 -10.30 -10.85 12.34
C THR A 186 -10.80 -9.50 12.85
N SER A 187 -11.75 -8.87 12.15
CA SER A 187 -12.29 -7.58 12.59
C SER A 187 -12.97 -7.71 13.94
N ARG A 188 -12.30 -7.28 15.01
CA ARG A 188 -12.98 -6.91 16.25
C ARG A 188 -13.72 -5.61 15.97
N SER A 189 -15.03 -5.70 15.80
CA SER A 189 -15.92 -4.54 15.81
C SER A 189 -15.85 -3.93 17.21
N SER A 190 -15.16 -2.82 17.37
CA SER A 190 -15.34 -1.94 18.54
C SER A 190 -16.56 -1.08 18.26
N THR A 191 -17.74 -1.60 18.56
CA THR A 191 -18.95 -0.80 18.67
C THR A 191 -18.80 0.05 19.93
N PRO A 192 -18.82 1.39 19.88
CA PRO A 192 -18.89 2.19 21.07
C PRO A 192 -20.29 1.95 21.68
N THR A 193 -20.33 1.36 22.85
CA THR A 193 -21.57 1.30 23.65
C THR A 193 -21.91 2.72 24.09
N PRO A 194 -23.07 3.28 23.75
CA PRO A 194 -23.46 4.57 24.29
C PRO A 194 -23.69 4.40 25.80
N SER A 195 -22.80 5.01 26.59
CA SER A 195 -23.02 5.12 28.04
C SER A 195 -24.10 6.14 28.28
N THR A 196 -25.31 5.69 28.54
CA THR A 196 -26.36 6.49 29.19
C THR A 196 -25.98 6.67 30.65
N GLY A 197 -25.36 7.80 30.99
CA GLY A 197 -25.16 8.22 32.35
C GLY A 197 -26.45 8.85 32.90
N PRO A 198 -26.82 8.61 34.19
CA PRO A 198 -27.97 9.27 34.82
C PRO A 198 -27.65 10.73 35.18
N PRO A 199 -28.68 11.59 35.32
CA PRO A 199 -28.48 13.03 35.48
C PRO A 199 -28.11 13.47 36.89
N SER A 200 -27.17 14.41 36.91
CA SER A 200 -26.88 15.50 37.87
C SER A 200 -27.38 15.47 39.33
N GLY A 201 -26.45 15.65 40.24
CA GLY A 201 -26.61 16.17 41.59
C GLY A 201 -25.43 16.97 42.07
N ARG A 202 -25.62 18.26 42.19
CA ARG A 202 -24.93 19.39 42.85
C ARG A 202 -23.77 19.14 43.84
N SER A 203 -22.80 20.03 43.74
CA SER A 203 -22.18 20.99 44.70
C SER A 203 -20.68 20.82 44.93
N SER A 204 -20.00 21.97 44.71
CA SER A 204 -18.60 22.31 45.00
C SER A 204 -18.34 22.48 46.52
N PRO A 205 -17.12 22.89 47.03
CA PRO A 205 -15.83 23.08 46.40
C PRO A 205 -14.62 22.59 47.28
N SER A 206 -13.42 22.85 46.76
CA SER A 206 -12.19 23.15 47.52
C SER A 206 -11.02 22.18 47.48
N THR A 207 -9.92 22.75 47.02
CA THR A 207 -8.49 22.69 47.34
C THR A 207 -7.58 21.85 46.47
N ALA A 208 -6.68 22.57 45.80
CA ALA A 208 -5.40 22.12 45.22
C ALA A 208 -4.30 22.08 46.32
N PRO A 209 -3.03 21.73 46.04
CA PRO A 209 -2.39 21.05 44.92
C PRO A 209 -1.42 19.92 45.34
N SER A 210 -0.93 19.09 44.41
CA SER A 210 0.44 18.60 44.46
C SER A 210 0.89 17.93 43.14
N SER A 211 2.10 18.28 42.75
CA SER A 211 2.91 17.80 41.64
C SER A 211 3.05 16.29 41.55
N GLY A 212 2.91 15.76 40.33
CA GLY A 212 3.23 14.38 40.02
C GLY A 212 3.56 14.24 38.54
N ALA A 213 4.82 13.86 38.25
CA ALA A 213 5.35 13.68 36.92
C ALA A 213 4.49 12.73 36.06
N ALA A 214 4.23 13.12 34.82
CA ALA A 214 3.55 12.30 33.83
C ALA A 214 4.48 11.17 33.35
N PRO A 215 4.02 9.91 33.26
CA PRO A 215 4.79 8.85 32.63
C PRO A 215 4.75 9.00 31.10
N ALA A 216 5.88 8.71 30.48
CA ALA A 216 6.06 8.70 29.04
C ALA A 216 4.99 7.83 28.35
N ARG A 217 4.31 8.40 27.38
CA ARG A 217 3.34 7.68 26.55
C ARG A 217 4.06 6.66 25.68
N ARG A 218 3.68 5.41 25.80
CA ARG A 218 4.08 4.37 24.84
C ARG A 218 3.40 4.68 23.49
N PRO A 219 4.07 4.43 22.36
CA PRO A 219 3.45 4.61 21.05
C PRO A 219 2.24 3.68 20.91
N THR A 220 1.10 4.25 20.54
CA THR A 220 -0.12 3.52 20.20
C THR A 220 0.11 2.80 18.87
N ARG A 221 0.08 1.48 18.90
CA ARG A 221 0.18 0.66 17.69
C ARG A 221 -1.12 0.78 16.88
N CYS A 222 -0.98 0.93 15.56
CA CYS A 222 -2.10 0.80 14.63
C CYS A 222 -2.83 -0.54 14.83
N SER A 223 -4.13 -0.49 15.02
CA SER A 223 -5.02 -1.67 15.16
C SER A 223 -6.05 -1.69 14.04
#